data_47327502e4255aaae1e5491c864d4574
#
_entry.id   47327502e4255aaae1e5491c864d4574
#
_cell.length_a   1.000
_cell.length_b   1.000
_cell.length_c   1.000
_cell.angle_alpha   90.00
_cell.angle_beta   90.00
_cell.angle_gamma   90.00
#
_symmetry.space_group_name_H-M   'P 1'
#
loop_
_entity.id
_entity.type
_entity.pdbx_description
1 polymer ?
#
loop_
_entity_poly.entity_id
_entity_poly.type
_entity_poly.pdbx_seq_one_letter_code
_entity_poly.pdbx_strand_id
1 'polypeptide(L)'
;MNRTIPATATVLFLASCAMPPATAPQARPGAGTVKITPLGSHPGELCANDRATIFEDPTGVRLLYDVGHNLTGPDDPRLGTIHAVLLSHVHGDHIGDQKLKGTGAGTCANSGRVPAGPHSMTAEVAAAKNAALVMTTDMGNFIGARVRNITGGKPITPCPQTAGVTTVPVAAVCRSNTHLGGAFIARAPKASQGVEITVVFASHANNVPLSLLSEAQRAKLGPDGAGLVIGPPTGYVVRFTNGLTAYLSGDTGIHTEMKTVVKEYHRANLAVLNLGPSAGTVMSGAYAMNELVQPVSVILTHVNEAATEGGKLRSNSRTAALIKELKSAQPHLAISGRTMEFDGTGRCVAGCQAQ
;
A
#
# COMPACT_ATOMS: atom_id res chain seq x y z
N MET A 1 -53.43 -28.17 60.80
CA MET A 1 -52.05 -28.64 60.72
C MET A 1 -51.50 -28.28 59.33
N ASN A 2 -50.95 -27.07 59.19
CA ASN A 2 -50.33 -26.61 57.94
C ASN A 2 -48.85 -26.92 57.97
N ARG A 3 -48.37 -27.73 57.04
CA ARG A 3 -46.94 -27.96 56.84
C ARG A 3 -46.48 -27.11 55.63
N THR A 4 -45.67 -26.13 55.90
CA THR A 4 -44.90 -25.33 54.94
C THR A 4 -43.63 -26.07 54.55
N ILE A 5 -43.42 -26.29 53.24
CA ILE A 5 -42.22 -26.88 52.66
C ILE A 5 -41.34 -25.68 52.24
N PRO A 6 -40.06 -25.62 52.60
CA PRO A 6 -39.16 -24.59 52.10
C PRO A 6 -38.67 -24.93 50.70
N ALA A 7 -38.79 -24.00 49.75
CA ALA A 7 -38.20 -24.07 48.44
C ALA A 7 -36.72 -23.69 48.48
N THR A 8 -35.86 -24.65 48.19
CA THR A 8 -34.41 -24.43 48.03
C THR A 8 -34.12 -24.00 46.61
N ALA A 9 -33.74 -22.74 46.41
CA ALA A 9 -33.32 -22.21 45.11
C ALA A 9 -31.86 -22.61 44.86
N THR A 10 -31.62 -23.47 43.88
CA THR A 10 -30.27 -23.83 43.39
C THR A 10 -29.85 -22.81 42.35
N VAL A 11 -28.87 -21.98 42.67
CA VAL A 11 -28.24 -21.03 41.75
C VAL A 11 -27.19 -21.79 40.93
N LEU A 12 -27.48 -22.05 39.67
CA LEU A 12 -26.47 -22.55 38.73
C LEU A 12 -25.55 -21.41 38.31
N PHE A 13 -24.29 -21.45 38.72
CA PHE A 13 -23.21 -20.63 38.15
C PHE A 13 -22.80 -21.19 36.80
N LEU A 14 -23.20 -20.56 35.71
CA LEU A 14 -22.64 -20.79 34.39
C LEU A 14 -21.27 -20.11 34.32
N ALA A 15 -20.20 -20.88 34.53
CA ALA A 15 -18.86 -20.43 34.25
C ALA A 15 -18.69 -20.31 32.73
N SER A 16 -18.76 -19.09 32.20
CA SER A 16 -18.43 -18.80 30.82
C SER A 16 -16.91 -18.95 30.63
N CYS A 17 -16.48 -20.06 30.05
CA CYS A 17 -15.10 -20.20 29.56
C CYS A 17 -14.94 -19.25 28.37
N ALA A 18 -14.43 -18.05 28.62
CA ALA A 18 -13.94 -17.17 27.58
C ALA A 18 -12.69 -17.81 26.97
N MET A 19 -12.82 -18.39 25.77
CA MET A 19 -11.66 -18.81 24.99
C MET A 19 -10.79 -17.59 24.69
N PRO A 20 -9.46 -17.67 24.95
CA PRO A 20 -8.58 -16.60 24.51
C PRO A 20 -8.67 -16.47 22.99
N PRO A 21 -8.63 -15.23 22.42
CA PRO A 21 -8.68 -15.06 20.99
C PRO A 21 -7.54 -15.85 20.34
N ALA A 22 -7.87 -16.61 19.29
CA ALA A 22 -6.91 -17.37 18.51
C ALA A 22 -5.83 -16.40 17.99
N THR A 23 -4.63 -16.49 18.53
CA THR A 23 -3.47 -15.74 18.06
C THR A 23 -3.06 -16.32 16.72
N ALA A 24 -3.10 -15.52 15.65
CA ALA A 24 -2.48 -15.90 14.39
C ALA A 24 -1.01 -16.32 14.65
N PRO A 25 -0.50 -17.39 14.02
CA PRO A 25 0.86 -17.84 14.24
C PRO A 25 1.83 -16.70 13.90
N GLN A 26 2.53 -16.17 14.90
CA GLN A 26 3.64 -15.27 14.64
C GLN A 26 4.77 -16.13 14.03
N ALA A 27 5.06 -15.90 12.74
CA ALA A 27 6.27 -16.42 12.13
C ALA A 27 7.46 -15.95 12.98
N ARG A 28 8.41 -16.84 13.28
CA ARG A 28 9.66 -16.42 13.93
C ARG A 28 10.34 -15.43 12.99
N PRO A 29 10.75 -14.24 13.49
CA PRO A 29 11.43 -13.26 12.65
C PRO A 29 12.64 -13.91 11.98
N GLY A 30 12.71 -13.84 10.65
CA GLY A 30 13.91 -14.15 9.90
C GLY A 30 15.01 -13.13 10.22
N ALA A 31 16.27 -13.49 10.01
CA ALA A 31 17.36 -12.52 10.07
C ALA A 31 17.25 -11.52 8.90
N GLY A 32 17.70 -10.29 9.10
CA GLY A 32 17.78 -9.24 8.08
C GLY A 32 16.75 -8.13 8.24
N THR A 33 16.87 -7.12 7.41
CA THR A 33 16.03 -5.93 7.40
C THR A 33 15.20 -5.87 6.13
N VAL A 34 14.00 -5.28 6.22
CA VAL A 34 13.24 -4.87 5.05
C VAL A 34 13.74 -3.50 4.63
N LYS A 35 14.11 -3.36 3.35
CA LYS A 35 14.51 -2.09 2.77
C LYS A 35 13.31 -1.41 2.13
N ILE A 36 13.09 -0.15 2.48
CA ILE A 36 11.98 0.66 1.96
C ILE A 36 12.56 1.89 1.29
N THR A 37 12.35 2.00 -0.03
CA THR A 37 12.89 3.08 -0.84
C THR A 37 11.78 3.85 -1.52
N PRO A 38 11.43 5.06 -1.05
CA PRO A 38 10.51 5.95 -1.75
C PRO A 38 11.09 6.42 -3.07
N LEU A 39 10.24 6.48 -4.09
CA LEU A 39 10.58 7.02 -5.40
C LEU A 39 9.75 8.29 -5.64
N GLY A 40 10.42 9.41 -5.71
CA GLY A 40 9.79 10.70 -5.93
C GLY A 40 10.31 11.40 -7.17
N SER A 41 9.82 12.61 -7.38
CA SER A 41 10.15 13.44 -8.53
C SER A 41 11.52 14.12 -8.40
N HIS A 42 11.93 14.49 -7.18
CA HIS A 42 13.18 15.19 -6.89
C HIS A 42 14.00 14.39 -5.88
N PRO A 43 15.21 13.92 -6.24
CA PRO A 43 16.07 13.16 -5.32
C PRO A 43 16.39 13.98 -4.06
N GLY A 44 16.29 13.32 -2.91
CA GLY A 44 16.56 13.95 -1.61
C GLY A 44 15.41 14.77 -1.04
N GLU A 45 14.28 14.87 -1.74
CA GLU A 45 13.10 15.64 -1.30
C GLU A 45 11.86 14.76 -1.12
N LEU A 46 10.87 15.29 -0.38
CA LEU A 46 9.49 14.78 -0.34
C LEU A 46 8.58 15.81 -0.98
N CYS A 47 8.15 15.52 -2.21
CA CYS A 47 7.43 16.44 -3.07
C CYS A 47 5.92 16.13 -3.12
N ALA A 48 5.15 17.10 -3.66
CA ALA A 48 3.69 17.08 -3.62
C ALA A 48 3.04 15.80 -4.22
N ASN A 49 3.68 15.21 -5.23
CA ASN A 49 3.11 14.05 -5.92
C ASN A 49 3.88 12.75 -5.67
N ASP A 50 4.73 12.72 -4.65
CA ASP A 50 5.56 11.56 -4.36
C ASP A 50 4.77 10.53 -3.54
N ARG A 51 4.67 9.29 -4.10
CA ARG A 51 3.96 8.18 -3.45
C ARG A 51 4.49 6.79 -3.79
N ALA A 52 5.18 6.63 -4.91
CA ALA A 52 5.74 5.34 -5.28
C ALA A 52 6.77 4.86 -4.25
N THR A 53 6.66 3.60 -3.83
CA THR A 53 7.56 3.05 -2.83
C THR A 53 7.94 1.61 -3.19
N ILE A 54 9.24 1.30 -3.14
CA ILE A 54 9.77 -0.06 -3.27
C ILE A 54 10.00 -0.65 -1.89
N PHE A 55 9.53 -1.87 -1.69
CA PHE A 55 9.80 -2.70 -0.52
C PHE A 55 10.64 -3.89 -0.96
N GLU A 56 11.75 -4.15 -0.28
CA GLU A 56 12.61 -5.29 -0.52
C GLU A 56 12.72 -6.14 0.74
N ASP A 57 12.20 -7.35 0.65
CA ASP A 57 12.26 -8.36 1.71
C ASP A 57 13.68 -8.94 1.83
N PRO A 58 14.13 -9.40 3.01
CA PRO A 58 15.42 -10.07 3.16
C PRO A 58 15.67 -11.25 2.21
N THR A 59 14.61 -11.91 1.73
CA THR A 59 14.71 -12.99 0.73
C THR A 59 14.90 -12.49 -0.71
N GLY A 60 14.90 -11.17 -0.91
CA GLY A 60 15.06 -10.53 -2.21
C GLY A 60 13.72 -10.32 -2.97
N VAL A 61 12.57 -10.66 -2.40
CA VAL A 61 11.27 -10.30 -3.00
C VAL A 61 11.12 -8.78 -3.00
N ARG A 62 10.85 -8.19 -4.16
CA ARG A 62 10.70 -6.74 -4.33
C ARG A 62 9.29 -6.40 -4.81
N LEU A 63 8.64 -5.52 -4.06
CA LEU A 63 7.29 -5.02 -4.32
C LEU A 63 7.36 -3.55 -4.69
N LEU A 64 6.57 -3.13 -5.68
CA LEU A 64 6.37 -1.71 -6.01
C LEU A 64 4.92 -1.35 -5.66
N TYR A 65 4.77 -0.37 -4.80
CA TYR A 65 3.48 0.14 -4.35
C TYR A 65 3.19 1.50 -4.98
N ASP A 66 1.99 1.64 -5.57
CA ASP A 66 1.47 2.84 -6.23
C ASP A 66 2.51 3.56 -7.11
N VAL A 67 2.64 3.12 -8.35
CA VAL A 67 3.62 3.66 -9.31
C VAL A 67 3.51 5.19 -9.44
N GLY A 68 2.30 5.70 -9.43
CA GLY A 68 1.99 7.13 -9.48
C GLY A 68 2.62 7.86 -10.66
N HIS A 69 2.91 9.13 -10.45
CA HIS A 69 3.58 10.01 -11.42
C HIS A 69 5.10 10.11 -11.16
N ASN A 70 5.71 9.11 -10.52
CA ASN A 70 7.04 9.22 -9.92
C ASN A 70 8.17 8.61 -10.75
N LEU A 71 7.85 8.03 -11.90
CA LEU A 71 8.80 7.39 -12.80
C LEU A 71 8.91 8.13 -14.13
N THR A 72 10.08 8.03 -14.76
CA THR A 72 10.33 8.54 -16.11
C THR A 72 9.83 7.58 -17.20
N GLY A 73 9.62 6.31 -16.85
CA GLY A 73 9.16 5.24 -17.73
C GLY A 73 9.31 3.87 -17.07
N PRO A 74 8.95 2.79 -17.78
CA PRO A 74 9.11 1.43 -17.26
C PRO A 74 10.58 1.02 -17.10
N ASP A 75 11.50 1.71 -17.78
CA ASP A 75 12.95 1.49 -17.72
C ASP A 75 13.65 2.45 -16.76
N ASP A 76 12.90 3.14 -15.90
CA ASP A 76 13.49 4.00 -14.86
C ASP A 76 14.52 3.20 -14.05
N PRO A 77 15.81 3.63 -14.00
CA PRO A 77 16.88 2.83 -13.41
C PRO A 77 16.71 2.58 -11.92
N ARG A 78 15.91 3.40 -11.23
CA ARG A 78 15.61 3.25 -9.81
C ARG A 78 14.75 2.00 -9.50
N LEU A 79 14.02 1.47 -10.49
CA LEU A 79 13.14 0.31 -10.30
C LEU A 79 13.94 -0.97 -10.05
N GLY A 80 15.01 -1.21 -10.80
CA GLY A 80 15.67 -2.52 -10.80
C GLY A 80 14.69 -3.65 -11.14
N THR A 81 14.80 -4.79 -10.45
CA THR A 81 13.84 -5.89 -10.53
C THR A 81 12.61 -5.60 -9.68
N ILE A 82 11.41 -5.83 -10.23
CA ILE A 82 10.14 -5.77 -9.51
C ILE A 82 9.41 -7.09 -9.69
N HIS A 83 9.02 -7.74 -8.60
CA HIS A 83 8.35 -9.04 -8.60
C HIS A 83 6.83 -8.91 -8.55
N ALA A 84 6.33 -7.89 -7.86
CA ALA A 84 4.91 -7.59 -7.80
C ALA A 84 4.65 -6.09 -7.77
N VAL A 85 3.54 -5.67 -8.40
CA VAL A 85 3.03 -4.31 -8.38
C VAL A 85 1.72 -4.30 -7.62
N LEU A 86 1.65 -3.47 -6.57
CA LEU A 86 0.48 -3.23 -5.75
C LEU A 86 -0.13 -1.89 -6.16
N LEU A 87 -1.44 -1.86 -6.39
CA LEU A 87 -2.16 -0.63 -6.73
C LEU A 87 -3.31 -0.45 -5.75
N SER A 88 -3.32 0.66 -5.01
CA SER A 88 -4.36 0.96 -4.03
C SER A 88 -5.70 1.29 -4.70
N HIS A 89 -5.67 2.10 -5.76
CA HIS A 89 -6.85 2.49 -6.54
C HIS A 89 -6.43 3.12 -7.89
N VAL A 90 -7.41 3.38 -8.77
CA VAL A 90 -7.13 3.79 -10.15
C VAL A 90 -7.14 5.30 -10.40
N HIS A 91 -7.06 6.16 -9.39
CA HIS A 91 -6.84 7.59 -9.62
C HIS A 91 -5.52 7.82 -10.36
N GLY A 92 -5.46 8.87 -11.19
CA GLY A 92 -4.34 9.12 -12.08
C GLY A 92 -2.99 9.15 -11.40
N ASP A 93 -2.95 9.76 -10.24
CA ASP A 93 -1.75 9.92 -9.43
C ASP A 93 -1.30 8.64 -8.67
N HIS A 94 -2.08 7.56 -8.70
CA HIS A 94 -1.72 6.23 -8.21
C HIS A 94 -1.44 5.25 -9.34
N ILE A 95 -2.33 5.20 -10.33
CA ILE A 95 -2.17 4.32 -11.49
C ILE A 95 -1.07 4.80 -12.45
N GLY A 96 -0.73 6.10 -12.41
CA GLY A 96 0.24 6.73 -13.30
C GLY A 96 -0.31 6.98 -14.70
N ASP A 97 -1.32 7.84 -14.84
CA ASP A 97 -1.78 8.35 -16.15
C ASP A 97 -0.80 9.37 -16.75
N GLN A 98 0.12 9.87 -15.92
CA GLN A 98 1.26 10.71 -16.30
C GLN A 98 2.57 10.07 -15.81
N LYS A 99 3.69 10.51 -16.40
CA LYS A 99 5.06 10.15 -16.00
C LYS A 99 5.92 11.42 -15.88
N LEU A 100 7.03 11.32 -15.15
CA LEU A 100 8.00 12.40 -15.09
C LEU A 100 8.59 12.66 -16.48
N LYS A 101 8.74 13.93 -16.84
CA LYS A 101 9.47 14.36 -18.00
C LYS A 101 10.97 14.06 -17.86
N GLY A 102 11.47 14.09 -16.63
CA GLY A 102 12.80 13.75 -16.18
C GLY A 102 12.88 13.88 -14.66
N THR A 103 13.81 13.17 -14.03
CA THR A 103 14.07 13.31 -12.60
C THR A 103 14.56 14.72 -12.29
N GLY A 104 13.93 15.38 -11.31
CA GLY A 104 14.21 16.79 -10.95
C GLY A 104 13.54 17.81 -11.88
N ALA A 105 12.73 17.40 -12.86
CA ALA A 105 12.04 18.32 -13.73
C ALA A 105 10.91 19.09 -13.02
N GLY A 106 10.85 20.41 -13.25
CA GLY A 106 9.88 21.29 -12.60
C GLY A 106 10.31 21.69 -11.19
N THR A 107 9.35 21.79 -10.27
CA THR A 107 9.60 22.09 -8.85
C THR A 107 9.02 21.00 -7.96
N CYS A 108 9.44 20.90 -6.72
CA CYS A 108 8.91 19.93 -5.75
C CYS A 108 7.38 20.10 -5.51
N ALA A 109 6.87 21.33 -5.63
CA ALA A 109 5.44 21.60 -5.56
C ALA A 109 4.70 21.22 -6.86
N ASN A 110 5.37 21.34 -8.02
CA ASN A 110 4.80 21.06 -9.34
C ASN A 110 5.85 20.43 -10.27
N SER A 111 6.04 19.12 -10.10
CA SER A 111 7.00 18.35 -10.90
C SER A 111 6.62 18.33 -12.38
N GLY A 112 7.62 18.43 -13.27
CA GLY A 112 7.44 18.38 -14.72
C GLY A 112 6.96 16.99 -15.16
N ARG A 113 5.75 16.91 -15.72
CA ARG A 113 5.10 15.67 -16.13
C ARG A 113 4.60 15.74 -17.57
N VAL A 114 4.43 14.57 -18.17
CA VAL A 114 3.83 14.37 -19.48
C VAL A 114 2.86 13.18 -19.40
N PRO A 115 1.87 13.07 -20.30
CA PRO A 115 1.02 11.89 -20.36
C PRO A 115 1.85 10.61 -20.46
N ALA A 116 1.46 9.56 -19.74
CA ALA A 116 2.13 8.25 -19.78
C ALA A 116 1.81 7.46 -21.05
N GLY A 117 0.87 7.94 -21.83
CA GLY A 117 0.34 7.23 -23.01
C GLY A 117 -0.97 6.51 -22.70
N PRO A 118 -1.46 5.63 -23.61
CA PRO A 118 -2.78 5.00 -23.45
C PRO A 118 -2.86 3.94 -22.35
N HIS A 119 -1.70 3.53 -21.76
CA HIS A 119 -1.63 2.34 -20.91
C HIS A 119 -1.25 2.75 -19.52
N SER A 120 -1.31 3.54 -18.80
CA SER A 120 -0.83 3.83 -17.43
C SER A 120 0.56 3.27 -17.08
N MET A 121 1.30 3.97 -16.25
CA MET A 121 2.64 3.54 -15.80
C MET A 121 2.61 2.20 -15.03
N THR A 122 1.51 1.92 -14.30
CA THR A 122 1.32 0.62 -13.62
C THR A 122 1.36 -0.54 -14.63
N ALA A 123 0.65 -0.40 -15.75
CA ALA A 123 0.63 -1.43 -16.80
C ALA A 123 1.98 -1.54 -17.52
N GLU A 124 2.60 -0.41 -17.85
CA GLU A 124 3.91 -0.36 -18.52
C GLU A 124 5.01 -1.03 -17.67
N VAL A 125 5.08 -0.69 -16.37
CA VAL A 125 6.06 -1.30 -15.45
C VAL A 125 5.79 -2.79 -15.26
N ALA A 126 4.53 -3.18 -15.05
CA ALA A 126 4.19 -4.59 -14.89
C ALA A 126 4.59 -5.42 -16.12
N ALA A 127 4.34 -4.89 -17.33
CA ALA A 127 4.73 -5.53 -18.60
C ALA A 127 6.26 -5.65 -18.73
N ALA A 128 6.99 -4.55 -18.52
CA ALA A 128 8.44 -4.51 -18.68
C ALA A 128 9.19 -5.38 -17.65
N LYS A 129 8.64 -5.54 -16.45
CA LYS A 129 9.28 -6.30 -15.35
C LYS A 129 8.73 -7.72 -15.21
N ASN A 130 7.77 -8.16 -16.02
CA ASN A 130 7.03 -9.41 -15.82
C ASN A 130 6.52 -9.56 -14.37
N ALA A 131 5.99 -8.48 -13.80
CA ALA A 131 5.59 -8.45 -12.40
C ALA A 131 4.17 -8.99 -12.20
N ALA A 132 3.92 -9.66 -11.07
CA ALA A 132 2.57 -10.03 -10.65
C ALA A 132 1.75 -8.76 -10.31
N LEU A 133 0.51 -8.70 -10.79
CA LEU A 133 -0.45 -7.66 -10.42
C LEU A 133 -1.17 -8.07 -9.13
N VAL A 134 -0.82 -7.44 -8.01
CA VAL A 134 -1.43 -7.74 -6.70
C VAL A 134 -2.38 -6.61 -6.32
N MET A 135 -3.65 -6.81 -6.63
CA MET A 135 -4.76 -5.86 -6.44
C MET A 135 -6.08 -6.61 -6.51
N THR A 136 -7.21 -5.93 -6.27
CA THR A 136 -8.52 -6.59 -6.43
C THR A 136 -8.70 -7.13 -7.85
N THR A 137 -9.52 -8.17 -7.99
CA THR A 137 -9.78 -8.82 -9.28
C THR A 137 -10.23 -7.81 -10.36
N ASP A 138 -11.07 -6.84 -10.00
CA ASP A 138 -11.57 -5.84 -10.96
C ASP A 138 -10.46 -4.92 -11.43
N MET A 139 -9.62 -4.39 -10.51
CA MET A 139 -8.44 -3.60 -10.88
C MET A 139 -7.44 -4.45 -11.67
N GLY A 140 -7.21 -5.70 -11.29
CA GLY A 140 -6.33 -6.63 -11.99
C GLY A 140 -6.79 -6.93 -13.41
N ASN A 141 -8.09 -7.05 -13.66
CA ASN A 141 -8.67 -7.18 -15.00
C ASN A 141 -8.48 -5.89 -15.83
N PHE A 142 -8.72 -4.75 -15.21
CA PHE A 142 -8.58 -3.44 -15.86
C PHE A 142 -7.12 -3.15 -16.27
N ILE A 143 -6.15 -3.36 -15.38
CA ILE A 143 -4.72 -3.23 -15.68
C ILE A 143 -4.26 -4.33 -16.62
N GLY A 144 -4.71 -5.58 -16.42
CA GLY A 144 -4.37 -6.72 -17.27
C GLY A 144 -4.78 -6.53 -18.73
N ALA A 145 -5.92 -5.87 -18.99
CA ALA A 145 -6.33 -5.52 -20.36
C ALA A 145 -5.32 -4.57 -21.03
N ARG A 146 -4.74 -3.64 -20.28
CA ARG A 146 -3.68 -2.73 -20.78
C ARG A 146 -2.36 -3.44 -21.00
N VAL A 147 -1.94 -4.27 -20.04
CA VAL A 147 -0.75 -5.12 -20.21
C VAL A 147 -0.87 -6.00 -21.43
N ARG A 148 -2.04 -6.60 -21.66
CA ARG A 148 -2.30 -7.40 -22.87
C ARG A 148 -2.06 -6.61 -24.16
N ASN A 149 -2.51 -5.34 -24.21
CA ASN A 149 -2.29 -4.47 -25.37
C ASN A 149 -0.79 -4.17 -25.55
N ILE A 150 -0.04 -3.91 -24.48
CA ILE A 150 1.42 -3.69 -24.50
C ILE A 150 2.16 -4.93 -24.98
N THR A 151 1.72 -6.12 -24.57
CA THR A 151 2.43 -7.39 -24.84
C THR A 151 1.97 -8.11 -26.14
N GLY A 152 1.27 -7.41 -27.02
CA GLY A 152 0.84 -7.96 -28.30
C GLY A 152 -0.27 -9.02 -28.18
N GLY A 153 -1.19 -8.85 -27.25
CA GLY A 153 -2.39 -9.69 -27.09
C GLY A 153 -2.22 -10.90 -26.17
N LYS A 154 -1.08 -11.06 -25.49
CA LYS A 154 -0.86 -12.18 -24.57
C LYS A 154 -1.87 -12.14 -23.40
N PRO A 155 -2.59 -13.25 -23.13
CA PRO A 155 -3.56 -13.31 -22.03
C PRO A 155 -2.89 -13.08 -20.67
N ILE A 156 -3.53 -12.32 -19.79
CA ILE A 156 -3.11 -12.18 -18.40
C ILE A 156 -3.93 -13.17 -17.57
N THR A 157 -3.30 -14.25 -17.17
CA THR A 157 -3.90 -15.33 -16.38
C THR A 157 -3.73 -15.11 -14.88
N PRO A 158 -4.47 -15.83 -14.03
CA PRO A 158 -4.13 -15.92 -12.61
C PRO A 158 -2.68 -16.35 -12.41
N CYS A 159 -2.02 -15.81 -11.39
CA CYS A 159 -0.65 -16.22 -11.06
C CYS A 159 -0.60 -17.70 -10.71
N PRO A 160 0.39 -18.45 -11.24
CA PRO A 160 0.55 -19.86 -10.89
C PRO A 160 0.88 -20.01 -9.41
N GLN A 161 0.16 -20.92 -8.74
CA GLN A 161 0.33 -21.17 -7.31
C GLN A 161 0.57 -22.65 -7.04
N THR A 162 1.47 -22.91 -6.08
CA THR A 162 1.64 -24.23 -5.47
C THR A 162 1.36 -24.08 -3.98
N ALA A 163 0.34 -24.77 -3.47
CA ALA A 163 -0.14 -24.65 -2.09
C ALA A 163 -0.41 -23.18 -1.65
N GLY A 164 -1.08 -22.40 -2.52
CA GLY A 164 -1.41 -21.00 -2.25
C GLY A 164 -0.26 -19.99 -2.41
N VAL A 165 0.92 -20.43 -2.83
CA VAL A 165 2.12 -19.61 -2.93
C VAL A 165 2.54 -19.44 -4.39
N THR A 166 2.81 -18.19 -4.80
CA THR A 166 3.41 -17.88 -6.10
C THR A 166 4.92 -17.71 -5.94
N THR A 167 5.70 -18.52 -6.68
CA THR A 167 7.15 -18.32 -6.76
C THR A 167 7.46 -17.17 -7.71
N VAL A 168 8.27 -16.20 -7.26
CA VAL A 168 8.69 -15.03 -8.04
C VAL A 168 10.21 -15.07 -8.29
N PRO A 169 10.71 -14.56 -9.43
CA PRO A 169 9.97 -13.90 -10.52
C PRO A 169 9.04 -14.84 -11.28
N VAL A 170 7.91 -14.32 -11.74
CA VAL A 170 7.00 -15.06 -12.61
C VAL A 170 7.49 -15.04 -14.06
N ALA A 171 7.17 -16.06 -14.85
CA ALA A 171 7.61 -16.16 -16.25
C ALA A 171 6.94 -15.11 -17.17
N ALA A 172 5.73 -14.69 -16.82
CA ALA A 172 4.96 -13.65 -17.53
C ALA A 172 4.05 -12.93 -16.53
N VAL A 173 3.62 -11.72 -16.91
CA VAL A 173 2.66 -10.97 -16.09
C VAL A 173 1.42 -11.83 -15.79
N CYS A 174 1.04 -11.85 -14.54
CA CYS A 174 -0.14 -12.56 -14.03
C CYS A 174 -0.88 -11.70 -13.00
N ARG A 175 -2.07 -12.08 -12.60
CA ARG A 175 -2.87 -11.34 -11.61
C ARG A 175 -3.22 -12.19 -10.39
N SER A 176 -3.33 -11.58 -9.23
CA SER A 176 -3.52 -12.25 -7.96
C SER A 176 -4.92 -12.82 -7.72
N ASN A 177 -5.95 -12.45 -8.44
CA ASN A 177 -7.34 -12.83 -8.15
C ASN A 177 -7.76 -12.60 -6.68
N THR A 178 -7.30 -11.53 -6.06
CA THR A 178 -7.63 -11.19 -4.69
C THR A 178 -8.87 -10.29 -4.60
N HIS A 179 -9.45 -10.22 -3.43
CA HIS A 179 -10.54 -9.32 -3.03
C HIS A 179 -10.23 -8.78 -1.64
N LEU A 180 -11.09 -7.92 -1.09
CA LEU A 180 -10.96 -7.45 0.30
C LEU A 180 -10.90 -8.65 1.27
N GLY A 181 -9.90 -8.68 2.14
CA GLY A 181 -9.59 -9.79 3.04
C GLY A 181 -8.80 -10.94 2.39
N GLY A 182 -8.64 -10.96 1.06
CA GLY A 182 -7.87 -11.98 0.36
C GLY A 182 -6.36 -11.70 0.42
N ALA A 183 -5.55 -12.76 0.45
CA ALA A 183 -4.10 -12.69 0.51
C ALA A 183 -3.43 -13.27 -0.73
N PHE A 184 -2.25 -12.75 -1.06
CA PHE A 184 -1.33 -13.25 -2.07
C PHE A 184 0.03 -13.47 -1.42
N ILE A 185 0.66 -14.62 -1.65
CA ILE A 185 1.97 -14.94 -1.09
C ILE A 185 3.00 -15.00 -2.22
N ALA A 186 3.96 -14.09 -2.20
CA ALA A 186 5.11 -14.05 -3.09
C ALA A 186 6.33 -14.67 -2.40
N ARG A 187 6.95 -15.69 -3.00
CA ARG A 187 8.11 -16.36 -2.42
C ARG A 187 9.28 -16.43 -3.40
N ALA A 188 10.45 -16.01 -2.96
CA ALA A 188 11.69 -16.19 -3.71
C ALA A 188 12.02 -17.68 -3.87
N PRO A 189 12.71 -18.12 -4.95
CA PRO A 189 13.14 -19.48 -5.11
C PRO A 189 13.99 -19.95 -3.90
N LYS A 190 13.75 -21.16 -3.45
CA LYS A 190 14.46 -21.79 -2.30
C LYS A 190 14.21 -21.12 -0.94
N ALA A 191 13.47 -20.03 -0.85
CA ALA A 191 13.07 -19.45 0.43
C ALA A 191 12.04 -20.35 1.12
N SER A 192 12.17 -20.54 2.44
CA SER A 192 11.21 -21.31 3.24
C SER A 192 9.91 -20.55 3.49
N GLN A 193 9.98 -19.22 3.50
CA GLN A 193 8.85 -18.34 3.73
C GLN A 193 8.67 -17.37 2.55
N GLY A 194 7.45 -16.82 2.39
CA GLY A 194 7.13 -15.78 1.42
C GLY A 194 6.63 -14.51 2.09
N VAL A 195 6.58 -13.44 1.31
CA VAL A 195 5.93 -12.19 1.69
C VAL A 195 4.44 -12.35 1.47
N GLU A 196 3.65 -12.20 2.54
CA GLU A 196 2.18 -12.26 2.49
C GLU A 196 1.62 -10.85 2.32
N ILE A 197 0.76 -10.68 1.33
CA ILE A 197 0.16 -9.39 0.95
C ILE A 197 -1.35 -9.55 1.05
N THR A 198 -1.96 -9.00 2.08
CA THR A 198 -3.42 -9.01 2.28
C THR A 198 -4.02 -7.70 1.80
N VAL A 199 -5.06 -7.80 0.98
CA VAL A 199 -5.86 -6.66 0.52
C VAL A 199 -6.82 -6.25 1.64
N VAL A 200 -6.76 -5.00 2.10
CA VAL A 200 -7.64 -4.48 3.15
C VAL A 200 -8.46 -3.30 2.62
N PHE A 201 -9.51 -2.94 3.34
CA PHE A 201 -10.41 -1.86 2.96
C PHE A 201 -9.72 -0.49 3.01
N ALA A 202 -10.10 0.39 2.07
CA ALA A 202 -9.85 1.82 2.12
C ALA A 202 -11.14 2.58 1.81
N SER A 203 -11.39 3.69 2.53
CA SER A 203 -12.58 4.53 2.36
C SER A 203 -12.27 5.69 1.41
N HIS A 204 -12.41 5.45 0.12
CA HIS A 204 -12.09 6.42 -0.94
C HIS A 204 -12.89 6.15 -2.21
N ALA A 205 -12.83 7.04 -3.20
CA ALA A 205 -13.35 6.80 -4.54
C ALA A 205 -12.35 5.98 -5.37
N ASN A 206 -12.84 5.28 -6.42
CA ASN A 206 -12.00 4.49 -7.33
C ASN A 206 -12.39 4.75 -8.80
N ASN A 207 -12.39 6.03 -9.19
CA ASN A 207 -12.78 6.45 -10.53
C ASN A 207 -11.59 6.44 -11.49
N VAL A 208 -11.81 5.88 -12.69
CA VAL A 208 -10.80 5.88 -13.76
C VAL A 208 -10.59 7.29 -14.29
N PRO A 209 -9.36 7.78 -14.43
CA PRO A 209 -9.07 9.04 -15.09
C PRO A 209 -9.59 9.05 -16.54
N LEU A 210 -10.20 10.15 -16.95
CA LEU A 210 -10.70 10.30 -18.33
C LEU A 210 -9.59 10.13 -19.37
N SER A 211 -8.34 10.49 -19.04
CA SER A 211 -7.14 10.30 -19.86
C SER A 211 -6.90 8.83 -20.27
N LEU A 212 -7.36 7.88 -19.44
CA LEU A 212 -7.22 6.44 -19.69
C LEU A 212 -8.46 5.80 -20.33
N LEU A 213 -9.49 6.56 -20.66
CA LEU A 213 -10.68 6.09 -21.34
C LEU A 213 -10.58 6.39 -22.84
N SER A 214 -11.05 5.46 -23.69
CA SER A 214 -11.23 5.72 -25.11
C SER A 214 -12.33 6.77 -25.33
N GLU A 215 -12.33 7.40 -26.49
CA GLU A 215 -13.39 8.35 -26.87
C GLU A 215 -14.79 7.73 -26.78
N ALA A 216 -14.95 6.49 -27.27
CA ALA A 216 -16.20 5.75 -27.19
C ALA A 216 -16.65 5.47 -25.75
N GLN A 217 -15.71 5.23 -24.82
CA GLN A 217 -16.03 5.08 -23.41
C GLN A 217 -16.44 6.42 -22.79
N ARG A 218 -15.70 7.51 -23.07
CA ARG A 218 -16.05 8.86 -22.59
C ARG A 218 -17.42 9.29 -23.07
N ALA A 219 -17.74 9.06 -24.36
CA ALA A 219 -19.03 9.40 -24.92
C ALA A 219 -20.20 8.70 -24.22
N LYS A 220 -20.00 7.48 -23.69
CA LYS A 220 -21.03 6.73 -22.94
C LYS A 220 -21.26 7.26 -21.53
N LEU A 221 -20.30 7.98 -20.94
CA LEU A 221 -20.45 8.56 -19.60
C LEU A 221 -21.38 9.79 -19.60
N GLY A 222 -21.57 10.42 -20.75
CA GLY A 222 -22.45 11.57 -20.93
C GLY A 222 -21.95 12.85 -20.24
N PRO A 223 -22.75 13.93 -20.29
CA PRO A 223 -22.39 15.23 -19.70
C PRO A 223 -22.62 15.30 -18.19
N ASP A 224 -23.25 14.30 -17.57
CA ASP A 224 -23.76 14.37 -16.19
C ASP A 224 -22.67 14.10 -15.13
N GLY A 225 -21.41 14.09 -15.51
CA GLY A 225 -20.30 13.84 -14.59
C GLY A 225 -20.18 12.38 -14.12
N ALA A 226 -20.88 11.44 -14.77
CA ALA A 226 -20.75 10.01 -14.48
C ALA A 226 -19.31 9.55 -14.73
N GLY A 227 -18.81 8.67 -13.85
CA GLY A 227 -17.46 8.10 -13.91
C GLY A 227 -17.47 6.59 -14.00
N LEU A 228 -16.41 6.00 -14.55
CA LEU A 228 -16.18 4.58 -14.52
C LEU A 228 -15.46 4.22 -13.21
N VAL A 229 -16.09 3.40 -12.38
CA VAL A 229 -15.53 2.88 -11.11
C VAL A 229 -15.05 1.45 -11.31
N ILE A 230 -13.86 1.12 -10.82
CA ILE A 230 -13.25 -0.21 -10.97
C ILE A 230 -13.07 -0.87 -9.60
N GLY A 231 -14.13 -1.45 -9.09
CA GLY A 231 -14.14 -2.13 -7.78
C GLY A 231 -13.86 -1.20 -6.60
N PRO A 232 -13.67 -1.72 -5.40
CA PRO A 232 -13.35 -0.92 -4.23
C PRO A 232 -11.89 -0.44 -4.24
N PRO A 233 -11.60 0.76 -3.69
CA PRO A 233 -10.24 1.15 -3.34
C PRO A 233 -9.72 0.29 -2.18
N THR A 234 -8.42 0.16 -2.08
CA THR A 234 -7.78 -0.75 -1.12
C THR A 234 -6.58 -0.13 -0.42
N GLY A 235 -6.32 -0.59 0.79
CA GLY A 235 -5.02 -0.61 1.41
C GLY A 235 -4.44 -2.03 1.34
N TYR A 236 -3.27 -2.19 1.94
CA TYR A 236 -2.61 -3.50 2.06
C TYR A 236 -2.02 -3.68 3.45
N VAL A 237 -2.03 -4.92 3.93
CA VAL A 237 -1.15 -5.34 5.01
C VAL A 237 -0.13 -6.32 4.44
N VAL A 238 1.14 -5.96 4.52
CA VAL A 238 2.25 -6.74 3.99
C VAL A 238 3.06 -7.30 5.15
N ARG A 239 3.08 -8.62 5.28
CA ARG A 239 3.90 -9.32 6.27
C ARG A 239 5.17 -9.84 5.58
N PHE A 240 6.30 -9.30 5.98
CA PHE A 240 7.63 -9.67 5.50
C PHE A 240 8.22 -10.85 6.28
N THR A 241 9.22 -11.49 5.68
CA THR A 241 9.82 -12.70 6.25
C THR A 241 10.61 -12.46 7.55
N ASN A 242 11.05 -11.22 7.81
CA ASN A 242 11.72 -10.85 9.07
C ASN A 242 10.74 -10.54 10.22
N GLY A 243 9.41 -10.59 9.97
CA GLY A 243 8.38 -10.28 10.97
C GLY A 243 7.83 -8.86 10.90
N LEU A 244 8.43 -7.95 10.10
CA LEU A 244 7.83 -6.64 9.83
C LEU A 244 6.45 -6.82 9.21
N THR A 245 5.46 -6.13 9.75
CA THR A 245 4.10 -6.10 9.22
C THR A 245 3.73 -4.66 8.91
N ALA A 246 3.69 -4.31 7.63
CA ALA A 246 3.46 -2.95 7.16
C ALA A 246 2.01 -2.76 6.70
N TYR A 247 1.33 -1.74 7.21
CA TYR A 247 0.06 -1.25 6.69
C TYR A 247 0.32 -0.15 5.66
N LEU A 248 -0.08 -0.38 4.42
CA LEU A 248 -0.06 0.60 3.34
C LEU A 248 -1.49 1.14 3.22
N SER A 249 -1.71 2.39 3.64
CA SER A 249 -3.07 2.90 3.83
C SER A 249 -3.88 3.06 2.53
N GLY A 250 -3.22 3.28 1.41
CA GLY A 250 -3.86 3.88 0.24
C GLY A 250 -4.40 5.26 0.58
N ASP A 251 -5.17 5.83 -0.33
CA ASP A 251 -5.97 6.99 -0.01
C ASP A 251 -7.21 6.52 0.75
N THR A 252 -7.34 6.93 1.99
CA THR A 252 -8.42 6.48 2.86
C THR A 252 -8.82 7.52 3.89
N GLY A 253 -10.12 7.64 4.14
CA GLY A 253 -10.65 8.21 5.36
C GLY A 253 -10.48 7.26 6.56
N ILE A 254 -10.88 7.73 7.75
CA ILE A 254 -10.90 6.89 8.96
C ILE A 254 -11.98 5.82 8.81
N HIS A 255 -11.64 4.58 9.19
CA HIS A 255 -12.60 3.48 9.24
C HIS A 255 -12.24 2.46 10.34
N THR A 256 -13.24 1.68 10.76
CA THR A 256 -13.12 0.77 11.90
C THR A 256 -12.10 -0.34 11.70
N GLU A 257 -11.91 -0.81 10.46
CA GLU A 257 -10.96 -1.89 10.16
C GLU A 257 -9.50 -1.52 10.42
N MET A 258 -9.16 -0.23 10.48
CA MET A 258 -7.82 0.19 10.93
C MET A 258 -7.50 -0.35 12.32
N LYS A 259 -8.50 -0.45 13.21
CA LYS A 259 -8.35 -1.03 14.53
C LYS A 259 -8.52 -2.55 14.51
N THR A 260 -9.66 -3.04 14.01
CA THR A 260 -10.03 -4.46 14.14
C THR A 260 -9.21 -5.38 13.25
N VAL A 261 -8.94 -4.98 12.01
CA VAL A 261 -8.21 -5.79 11.03
C VAL A 261 -6.72 -5.46 11.04
N VAL A 262 -6.35 -4.17 10.89
CA VAL A 262 -4.93 -3.80 10.73
C VAL A 262 -4.17 -3.97 12.04
N LYS A 263 -4.69 -3.42 13.14
CA LYS A 263 -4.02 -3.47 14.45
C LYS A 263 -4.23 -4.81 15.16
N GLU A 264 -5.50 -5.20 15.40
CA GLU A 264 -5.80 -6.31 16.31
C GLU A 264 -5.54 -7.67 15.66
N TYR A 265 -5.92 -7.85 14.39
CA TYR A 265 -5.72 -9.12 13.67
C TYR A 265 -4.31 -9.23 13.09
N HIS A 266 -3.92 -8.30 12.21
CA HIS A 266 -2.61 -8.36 11.54
C HIS A 266 -1.44 -7.86 12.40
N ARG A 267 -1.70 -7.03 13.41
CA ARG A 267 -0.69 -6.45 14.31
C ARG A 267 0.38 -5.66 13.54
N ALA A 268 -0.07 -4.80 12.60
CA ALA A 268 0.84 -3.96 11.84
C ALA A 268 1.69 -3.09 12.79
N ASN A 269 3.01 -3.18 12.62
CA ASN A 269 3.99 -2.44 13.42
C ASN A 269 4.69 -1.32 12.64
N LEU A 270 4.44 -1.23 11.34
CA LEU A 270 4.80 -0.11 10.48
C LEU A 270 3.54 0.36 9.75
N ALA A 271 3.35 1.69 9.60
CA ALA A 271 2.36 2.24 8.69
C ALA A 271 3.04 3.09 7.61
N VAL A 272 2.56 2.99 6.37
CA VAL A 272 2.85 3.93 5.27
C VAL A 272 1.57 4.72 5.05
N LEU A 273 1.56 5.96 5.53
CA LEU A 273 0.37 6.81 5.60
C LEU A 273 0.35 7.83 4.46
N ASN A 274 -0.68 7.77 3.64
CA ASN A 274 -0.98 8.77 2.64
C ASN A 274 -1.66 9.99 3.31
N LEU A 275 -0.98 11.14 3.33
CA LEU A 275 -1.44 12.35 4.00
C LEU A 275 -2.14 13.36 3.05
N GLY A 276 -2.54 12.93 1.86
CA GLY A 276 -3.22 13.79 0.89
C GLY A 276 -4.56 14.36 1.37
N PRO A 277 -5.15 15.37 0.68
CA PRO A 277 -6.42 15.96 1.07
C PRO A 277 -7.57 14.96 1.11
N SER A 278 -7.51 13.96 0.25
CA SER A 278 -8.49 12.89 0.16
C SER A 278 -8.44 11.90 1.32
N ALA A 279 -7.30 11.81 2.00
CA ALA A 279 -7.11 10.93 3.17
C ALA A 279 -7.53 11.59 4.49
N GLY A 280 -8.00 12.83 4.46
CA GLY A 280 -8.49 13.54 5.64
C GLY A 280 -7.65 14.74 6.07
N THR A 281 -7.82 15.15 7.32
CA THR A 281 -7.09 16.26 7.95
C THR A 281 -5.86 15.76 8.71
N VAL A 282 -4.99 16.68 9.13
CA VAL A 282 -3.89 16.38 10.08
C VAL A 282 -4.44 15.65 11.31
N MET A 283 -5.56 16.11 11.86
CA MET A 283 -6.18 15.51 13.05
C MET A 283 -6.71 14.09 12.80
N SER A 284 -7.28 13.82 11.61
CA SER A 284 -7.73 12.46 11.27
C SER A 284 -6.57 11.51 11.04
N GLY A 285 -5.47 11.97 10.42
CA GLY A 285 -4.24 11.20 10.29
C GLY A 285 -3.61 10.88 11.65
N ALA A 286 -3.54 11.87 12.55
CA ALA A 286 -3.05 11.68 13.91
C ALA A 286 -3.93 10.70 14.70
N TYR A 287 -5.25 10.82 14.62
CA TYR A 287 -6.19 9.91 15.26
C TYR A 287 -6.02 8.48 14.75
N ALA A 288 -5.92 8.30 13.43
CA ALA A 288 -5.71 6.99 12.83
C ALA A 288 -4.43 6.32 13.37
N MET A 289 -3.32 7.06 13.47
CA MET A 289 -2.05 6.52 13.94
C MET A 289 -2.02 6.36 15.47
N ASN A 290 -2.53 7.31 16.23
CA ASN A 290 -2.45 7.28 17.70
C ASN A 290 -3.46 6.32 18.35
N GLU A 291 -4.67 6.17 17.78
CA GLU A 291 -5.78 5.48 18.43
C GLU A 291 -6.21 4.21 17.70
N LEU A 292 -6.07 4.14 16.37
CA LEU A 292 -6.57 3.01 15.60
C LEU A 292 -5.46 2.01 15.25
N VAL A 293 -4.43 2.42 14.50
CA VAL A 293 -3.36 1.52 14.02
C VAL A 293 -2.29 1.33 15.08
N GLN A 294 -1.86 2.38 15.75
CA GLN A 294 -0.81 2.41 16.78
C GLN A 294 0.47 1.66 16.37
N PRO A 295 1.08 2.00 15.23
CA PRO A 295 2.30 1.34 14.78
C PRO A 295 3.51 1.81 15.60
N VAL A 296 4.62 1.06 15.52
CA VAL A 296 5.91 1.49 16.09
C VAL A 296 6.51 2.64 15.28
N SER A 297 6.40 2.54 13.95
CA SER A 297 6.87 3.59 13.03
C SER A 297 5.81 3.95 12.00
N VAL A 298 5.85 5.20 11.51
CA VAL A 298 5.02 5.67 10.39
C VAL A 298 5.87 6.36 9.35
N ILE A 299 5.75 5.93 8.09
CA ILE A 299 6.32 6.63 6.94
C ILE A 299 5.25 7.53 6.35
N LEU A 300 5.54 8.83 6.28
CA LEU A 300 4.63 9.84 5.73
C LEU A 300 4.90 10.02 4.25
N THR A 301 3.90 9.75 3.42
CA THR A 301 3.94 9.87 1.96
C THR A 301 2.67 10.54 1.44
N HIS A 302 2.58 10.79 0.14
CA HIS A 302 1.40 11.39 -0.50
C HIS A 302 0.94 12.68 0.21
N VAL A 303 1.88 13.56 0.48
CA VAL A 303 1.64 14.74 1.33
C VAL A 303 0.92 15.89 0.61
N ASN A 304 0.89 15.88 -0.73
CA ASN A 304 0.29 16.91 -1.61
C ASN A 304 0.81 18.33 -1.32
N GLU A 305 2.08 18.40 -0.94
CA GLU A 305 2.82 19.65 -0.72
C GLU A 305 4.32 19.40 -0.95
N ALA A 306 5.09 20.44 -1.17
CA ALA A 306 6.54 20.36 -1.05
C ALA A 306 6.90 20.34 0.44
N ALA A 307 6.94 19.16 1.04
CA ALA A 307 7.13 19.00 2.49
C ALA A 307 8.56 19.28 2.95
N THR A 308 9.53 19.17 2.04
CA THR A 308 10.94 19.40 2.36
C THR A 308 11.58 20.44 1.47
N GLU A 309 12.72 20.95 1.91
CA GLU A 309 13.63 21.82 1.17
C GLU A 309 15.06 21.52 1.58
N GLY A 310 15.92 21.16 0.62
CA GLY A 310 17.27 20.67 0.90
C GLY A 310 17.27 19.41 1.79
N GLY A 311 16.26 18.54 1.62
CA GLY A 311 16.08 17.33 2.40
C GLY A 311 15.60 17.55 3.85
N LYS A 312 15.32 18.80 4.26
CA LYS A 312 14.86 19.15 5.61
C LYS A 312 13.35 19.45 5.60
N LEU A 313 12.66 19.00 6.64
CA LEU A 313 11.23 19.25 6.81
C LEU A 313 10.94 20.76 6.94
N ARG A 314 9.97 21.25 6.15
CA ARG A 314 9.48 22.63 6.25
C ARG A 314 8.56 22.76 7.46
N SER A 315 8.90 23.68 8.37
CA SER A 315 8.19 23.86 9.65
C SER A 315 6.71 24.28 9.52
N ASN A 316 6.37 24.92 8.41
CA ASN A 316 5.00 25.37 8.10
C ASN A 316 4.21 24.38 7.22
N SER A 317 4.72 23.17 7.00
CA SER A 317 4.03 22.13 6.22
C SER A 317 2.97 21.40 7.05
N ARG A 318 1.96 20.83 6.37
CA ARG A 318 0.99 19.91 6.98
C ARG A 318 1.68 18.66 7.53
N THR A 319 2.73 18.22 6.88
CA THR A 319 3.57 17.10 7.32
C THR A 319 4.19 17.40 8.68
N ALA A 320 4.75 18.60 8.87
CA ALA A 320 5.27 19.03 10.17
C ALA A 320 4.16 19.14 11.25
N ALA A 321 2.98 19.61 10.86
CA ALA A 321 1.85 19.67 11.77
C ALA A 321 1.40 18.27 12.23
N LEU A 322 1.35 17.28 11.31
CA LEU A 322 1.01 15.89 11.68
C LEU A 322 2.06 15.30 12.63
N ILE A 323 3.34 15.51 12.35
CA ILE A 323 4.43 14.98 13.20
C ILE A 323 4.29 15.46 14.66
N LYS A 324 3.87 16.70 14.87
CA LYS A 324 3.61 17.26 16.22
C LYS A 324 2.45 16.60 16.95
N GLU A 325 1.48 16.07 16.21
CA GLU A 325 0.30 15.40 16.75
C GLU A 325 0.51 13.90 17.01
N LEU A 326 1.60 13.31 16.50
CA LEU A 326 1.92 11.90 16.76
C LEU A 326 2.43 11.73 18.20
N LYS A 327 1.86 10.73 18.92
CA LYS A 327 2.16 10.51 20.34
C LYS A 327 3.22 9.41 20.57
N SER A 328 3.15 8.32 19.83
CA SER A 328 3.97 7.13 20.08
C SER A 328 4.68 6.58 18.84
N ALA A 329 4.09 6.74 17.65
CA ALA A 329 4.71 6.26 16.41
C ALA A 329 5.90 7.13 16.04
N GLN A 330 7.05 6.50 15.74
CA GLN A 330 8.23 7.19 15.21
C GLN A 330 7.96 7.63 13.77
N PRO A 331 7.92 8.94 13.45
CA PRO A 331 7.69 9.39 12.09
C PRO A 331 8.96 9.34 11.24
N HIS A 332 8.78 8.98 9.96
CA HIS A 332 9.81 9.01 8.92
C HIS A 332 9.25 9.67 7.67
N LEU A 333 10.06 10.47 7.00
CA LEU A 333 9.69 11.11 5.73
C LEU A 333 10.04 10.20 4.56
N ALA A 334 9.13 10.05 3.60
CA ALA A 334 9.35 9.30 2.37
C ALA A 334 10.25 10.10 1.39
N ILE A 335 11.49 10.37 1.78
CA ILE A 335 12.46 11.13 0.97
C ILE A 335 12.84 10.32 -0.27
N SER A 336 12.67 10.92 -1.44
CA SER A 336 12.97 10.31 -2.74
C SER A 336 14.41 9.77 -2.83
N GLY A 337 14.55 8.48 -3.09
CA GLY A 337 15.82 7.78 -3.26
C GLY A 337 16.52 7.39 -1.96
N ARG A 338 15.99 7.75 -0.78
CA ARG A 338 16.58 7.35 0.50
C ARG A 338 16.01 6.00 0.93
N THR A 339 16.88 4.99 1.00
CA THR A 339 16.50 3.68 1.53
C THR A 339 16.53 3.70 3.06
N MET A 340 15.42 3.33 3.68
CA MET A 340 15.29 3.07 5.11
C MET A 340 15.26 1.55 5.33
N GLU A 341 15.88 1.09 6.43
CA GLU A 341 15.88 -0.33 6.80
C GLU A 341 15.13 -0.56 8.11
N PHE A 342 14.18 -1.49 8.08
CA PHE A 342 13.34 -1.81 9.23
C PHE A 342 13.58 -3.23 9.71
N ASP A 343 13.70 -3.39 11.02
CA ASP A 343 13.69 -4.71 11.66
C ASP A 343 12.28 -5.30 11.76
N GLY A 344 12.17 -6.55 12.21
CA GLY A 344 10.89 -7.24 12.37
C GLY A 344 9.97 -6.64 13.44
N THR A 345 10.46 -5.74 14.28
CA THR A 345 9.67 -5.05 15.31
C THR A 345 9.06 -3.73 14.83
N GLY A 346 9.35 -3.31 13.60
CA GLY A 346 8.90 -2.05 13.04
C GLY A 346 9.80 -0.85 13.36
N ARG A 347 10.99 -1.07 13.93
CA ARG A 347 11.98 -0.01 14.20
C ARG A 347 12.84 0.23 12.98
N CYS A 348 13.05 1.47 12.64
CA CYS A 348 14.03 1.85 11.64
C CYS A 348 15.45 1.74 12.23
N VAL A 349 16.32 0.94 11.59
CA VAL A 349 17.67 0.64 12.10
C VAL A 349 18.78 1.23 11.23
N ALA A 350 18.49 1.62 9.97
CA ALA A 350 19.42 2.31 9.09
C ALA A 350 18.67 3.22 8.09
N GLY A 351 19.33 4.25 7.58
CA GLY A 351 18.76 5.20 6.62
C GLY A 351 17.67 6.11 7.17
N CYS A 352 17.37 6.04 8.46
CA CYS A 352 16.39 6.86 9.15
C CYS A 352 16.88 8.31 9.27
N GLN A 353 15.96 9.25 9.19
CA GLN A 353 16.31 10.64 9.55
C GLN A 353 16.36 10.74 11.07
N ALA A 354 17.44 11.32 11.59
CA ALA A 354 17.40 11.98 12.89
C ALA A 354 16.49 13.22 12.74
N GLN A 355 15.45 13.30 13.51
CA GLN A 355 14.60 14.49 13.61
C GLN A 355 15.29 15.55 14.46
#